data_dc0e145ee2371a1d2ed656bf3c5a29c7
#
_entry.id   dc0e145ee2371a1d2ed656bf3c5a29c7
#
_cell.length_a   1.000
_cell.length_b   1.000
_cell.length_c   1.000
_cell.angle_alpha   90.00
_cell.angle_beta   90.00
_cell.angle_gamma   90.00
#
_symmetry.space_group_name_H-M   'P 1'
#
loop_
_entity.id
_entity.type
_entity.pdbx_description
1 polymer ?
#
loop_
_entity_poly.entity_id
_entity_poly.type
_entity_poly.pdbx_seq_one_letter_code
_entity_poly.pdbx_strand_id
1 'polypeptide(L)'
;MSAAKKAPKRSGILAGGNWIIDQVKMIDVYPQREQLANITGATVTGTGGSPYNLLINLSKLGANIPLAAAGLVGKDAFGDLILADCAKHKIDTKLLKATADAPTSYTDVMTETKGGNRTFFHNRGANALWGGTDIDFKKTKARFFHLGYLLLLDEMDSADKNHGTKAAKLLAAAQAAGLRTSIDAVSEDSDRFAKIVTPALQYTDYCILNEIEAGKTTGFKIRQDDGKLDTVALRHASGALLQMGVGELVVIHFPEGGFVRTRKGEDVLQSSLRIPARDIVGAAGAGDAFCTGMLLGLHEEWDLAKCLETAVCAAAACFSEPSCTGGMKSLRSVQALAKKYKFRPRLEPEF
;
A
#
# COMPACT_ATOMS: atom_id res chain seq x y z
N MET A 1 -10.88 42.04 21.38
CA MET A 1 -10.00 41.15 20.61
C MET A 1 -10.58 39.75 20.68
N SER A 2 -11.24 39.29 19.60
CA SER A 2 -11.83 37.95 19.53
C SER A 2 -10.68 36.93 19.38
N ALA A 3 -10.54 36.00 20.33
CA ALA A 3 -9.61 34.90 20.23
C ALA A 3 -9.99 34.07 18.99
N ALA A 4 -9.14 34.09 17.97
CA ALA A 4 -9.29 33.21 16.80
C ALA A 4 -9.40 31.76 17.31
N LYS A 5 -10.55 31.12 17.14
CA LYS A 5 -10.72 29.68 17.40
C LYS A 5 -9.69 28.94 16.60
N LYS A 6 -8.70 28.33 17.24
CA LYS A 6 -7.75 27.41 16.58
C LYS A 6 -8.58 26.38 15.83
N ALA A 7 -8.34 26.25 14.51
CA ALA A 7 -8.96 25.22 13.71
C ALA A 7 -8.76 23.85 14.40
N PRO A 8 -9.76 22.98 14.44
CA PRO A 8 -9.64 21.68 15.09
C PRO A 8 -8.47 20.90 14.44
N LYS A 9 -7.58 20.35 15.29
CA LYS A 9 -6.43 19.55 14.83
C LYS A 9 -6.96 18.37 14.01
N ARG A 10 -6.53 18.25 12.76
CA ARG A 10 -6.87 17.11 11.90
C ARG A 10 -6.35 15.81 12.52
N SER A 11 -7.11 14.72 12.39
CA SER A 11 -6.75 13.40 12.88
C SER A 11 -7.31 12.33 11.97
N GLY A 12 -6.64 11.17 11.90
CA GLY A 12 -7.08 10.02 11.13
C GLY A 12 -6.56 9.97 9.72
N ILE A 13 -6.92 8.90 9.03
CA ILE A 13 -6.45 8.58 7.68
C ILE A 13 -7.67 8.37 6.77
N LEU A 14 -7.69 9.10 5.66
CA LEU A 14 -8.55 8.83 4.51
C LEU A 14 -7.69 8.06 3.49
N ALA A 15 -8.09 6.84 3.14
CA ALA A 15 -7.43 6.06 2.10
C ALA A 15 -8.35 5.89 0.89
N GLY A 16 -7.81 6.15 -0.28
CA GLY A 16 -8.49 5.99 -1.55
C GLY A 16 -7.66 5.19 -2.55
N GLY A 17 -8.31 4.65 -3.57
CA GLY A 17 -7.63 3.84 -4.58
C GLY A 17 -8.35 2.54 -4.90
N ASN A 18 -7.61 1.45 -4.94
CA ASN A 18 -8.08 0.14 -5.37
C ASN A 18 -8.78 -0.65 -4.27
N TRP A 19 -10.02 -1.06 -4.55
CA TRP A 19 -10.85 -1.94 -3.72
C TRP A 19 -11.06 -3.24 -4.51
N ILE A 20 -10.47 -4.34 -4.07
CA ILE A 20 -10.30 -5.55 -4.87
C ILE A 20 -10.81 -6.77 -4.09
N ILE A 21 -11.39 -7.73 -4.79
CA ILE A 21 -11.64 -9.08 -4.28
C ILE A 21 -10.64 -10.03 -4.90
N ASP A 22 -9.89 -10.73 -4.07
CA ASP A 22 -8.97 -11.78 -4.50
C ASP A 22 -9.66 -13.13 -4.42
N GLN A 23 -9.71 -13.85 -5.54
CA GLN A 23 -10.23 -15.21 -5.64
C GLN A 23 -9.06 -16.17 -5.80
N VAL A 24 -8.60 -16.74 -4.70
CA VAL A 24 -7.48 -17.68 -4.72
C VAL A 24 -7.98 -19.06 -5.11
N LYS A 25 -7.44 -19.59 -6.21
CA LYS A 25 -7.75 -20.91 -6.76
C LYS A 25 -6.47 -21.74 -6.79
N MET A 26 -6.49 -22.87 -6.07
CA MET A 26 -5.38 -23.82 -6.11
C MET A 26 -5.49 -24.64 -7.39
N ILE A 27 -4.38 -24.70 -8.15
CA ILE A 27 -4.30 -25.48 -9.39
C ILE A 27 -3.24 -26.57 -9.27
N ASP A 28 -3.43 -27.69 -9.99
CA ASP A 28 -2.47 -28.80 -10.02
C ASP A 28 -1.18 -28.42 -10.75
N VAL A 29 -1.30 -27.69 -11.85
CA VAL A 29 -0.20 -27.23 -12.70
C VAL A 29 -0.59 -25.92 -13.42
N TYR A 30 0.35 -25.03 -13.71
CA TYR A 30 0.11 -23.92 -14.61
C TYR A 30 0.13 -24.43 -16.07
N PRO A 31 -1.00 -24.36 -16.82
CA PRO A 31 -1.10 -24.99 -18.13
C PRO A 31 -0.36 -24.20 -19.20
N GLN A 32 0.11 -24.89 -20.23
CA GLN A 32 0.50 -24.26 -21.48
C GLN A 32 -0.75 -23.71 -22.19
N ARG A 33 -0.54 -22.85 -23.19
CA ARG A 33 -1.65 -22.34 -24.00
C ARG A 33 -2.47 -23.51 -24.58
N GLU A 34 -3.79 -23.36 -24.56
CA GLU A 34 -4.76 -24.34 -25.06
C GLU A 34 -4.82 -25.67 -24.29
N GLN A 35 -4.14 -25.75 -23.12
CA GLN A 35 -4.21 -26.92 -22.26
C GLN A 35 -5.06 -26.65 -21.01
N LEU A 36 -5.59 -27.70 -20.44
CA LEU A 36 -6.43 -27.69 -19.26
C LEU A 36 -5.59 -27.96 -18.01
N ALA A 37 -5.85 -27.21 -16.94
CA ALA A 37 -5.42 -27.53 -15.59
C ALA A 37 -6.65 -27.68 -14.67
N ASN A 38 -6.53 -28.42 -13.57
CA ASN A 38 -7.63 -28.61 -12.63
C ASN A 38 -7.51 -27.63 -11.46
N ILE A 39 -8.65 -27.04 -11.07
CA ILE A 39 -8.78 -26.38 -9.77
C ILE A 39 -8.98 -27.46 -8.73
N THR A 40 -8.06 -27.59 -7.78
CA THR A 40 -7.95 -28.74 -6.85
C THR A 40 -8.70 -28.56 -5.53
N GLY A 41 -9.42 -27.45 -5.36
CA GLY A 41 -10.17 -27.16 -4.12
C GLY A 41 -11.20 -26.07 -4.28
N ALA A 42 -11.81 -25.68 -3.17
CA ALA A 42 -12.72 -24.54 -3.15
C ALA A 42 -11.98 -23.23 -3.40
N THR A 43 -12.61 -22.29 -4.12
CA THR A 43 -12.08 -20.92 -4.24
C THR A 43 -12.13 -20.24 -2.88
N VAL A 44 -11.01 -19.68 -2.46
CA VAL A 44 -10.94 -18.85 -1.26
C VAL A 44 -11.10 -17.38 -1.68
N THR A 45 -12.20 -16.77 -1.25
CA THR A 45 -12.45 -15.34 -1.49
C THR A 45 -11.86 -14.51 -0.37
N GLY A 46 -10.99 -13.57 -0.71
CA GLY A 46 -10.40 -12.58 0.18
C GLY A 46 -10.67 -11.18 -0.35
N THR A 47 -10.45 -10.22 0.50
CA THR A 47 -10.49 -8.80 0.13
C THR A 47 -9.06 -8.27 0.04
N GLY A 48 -8.83 -7.31 -0.86
CA GLY A 48 -7.52 -6.76 -1.16
C GLY A 48 -7.58 -5.33 -1.70
N GLY A 49 -6.44 -4.86 -2.20
CA GLY A 49 -6.23 -3.48 -2.60
C GLY A 49 -5.62 -2.64 -1.48
N SER A 50 -4.70 -1.73 -1.83
CA SER A 50 -3.93 -0.96 -0.86
C SER A 50 -4.79 -0.22 0.17
N PRO A 51 -5.80 0.62 -0.20
CA PRO A 51 -6.59 1.34 0.78
C PRO A 51 -7.41 0.41 1.69
N TYR A 52 -7.92 -0.72 1.16
CA TYR A 52 -8.61 -1.72 1.97
C TYR A 52 -7.66 -2.32 3.00
N ASN A 53 -6.52 -2.86 2.55
CA ASN A 53 -5.55 -3.52 3.42
C ASN A 53 -5.01 -2.57 4.49
N LEU A 54 -4.69 -1.32 4.12
CA LEU A 54 -4.24 -0.28 5.04
C LEU A 54 -5.27 -0.03 6.14
N LEU A 55 -6.53 0.25 5.78
CA LEU A 55 -7.56 0.65 6.76
C LEU A 55 -7.95 -0.52 7.68
N ILE A 56 -8.09 -1.73 7.15
CA ILE A 56 -8.38 -2.92 7.94
C ILE A 56 -7.23 -3.22 8.90
N ASN A 57 -5.99 -3.13 8.43
CA ASN A 57 -4.81 -3.36 9.27
C ASN A 57 -4.71 -2.31 10.37
N LEU A 58 -4.96 -1.02 10.10
CA LEU A 58 -5.02 0.04 11.13
C LEU A 58 -6.09 -0.27 12.19
N SER A 59 -7.28 -0.69 11.75
CA SER A 59 -8.36 -1.09 12.67
C SER A 59 -7.93 -2.27 13.55
N LYS A 60 -7.32 -3.32 12.98
CA LYS A 60 -6.84 -4.50 13.71
C LYS A 60 -5.67 -4.21 14.65
N LEU A 61 -4.79 -3.26 14.28
CA LEU A 61 -3.74 -2.77 15.18
C LEU A 61 -4.32 -2.07 16.42
N GLY A 62 -5.60 -1.68 16.37
CA GLY A 62 -6.23 -0.90 17.42
C GLY A 62 -5.85 0.57 17.36
N ALA A 63 -5.53 1.09 16.17
CA ALA A 63 -5.32 2.51 15.96
C ALA A 63 -6.58 3.28 16.36
N ASN A 64 -6.48 4.08 17.42
CA ASN A 64 -7.61 4.86 17.94
C ASN A 64 -7.73 6.20 17.21
N ILE A 65 -7.78 6.15 15.88
CA ILE A 65 -7.89 7.30 14.98
C ILE A 65 -9.04 7.10 14.00
N PRO A 66 -9.67 8.18 13.53
CA PRO A 66 -10.70 8.10 12.49
C PRO A 66 -10.16 7.47 11.20
N LEU A 67 -10.85 6.46 10.66
CA LEU A 67 -10.53 5.80 9.44
C LEU A 67 -11.64 6.02 8.41
N ALA A 68 -11.30 6.44 7.20
CA ALA A 68 -12.26 6.69 6.14
C ALA A 68 -11.79 6.12 4.81
N ALA A 69 -12.72 5.61 4.02
CA ALA A 69 -12.52 4.98 2.74
C ALA A 69 -13.04 5.87 1.60
N ALA A 70 -12.28 5.98 0.50
CA ALA A 70 -12.70 6.62 -0.73
C ALA A 70 -12.41 5.70 -1.93
N GLY A 71 -13.32 5.68 -2.91
CA GLY A 71 -13.15 4.80 -4.06
C GLY A 71 -14.46 4.44 -4.72
N LEU A 72 -14.40 3.42 -5.58
CA LEU A 72 -15.56 2.93 -6.30
C LEU A 72 -15.58 1.39 -6.29
N VAL A 73 -16.74 0.82 -5.95
CA VAL A 73 -17.02 -0.62 -6.04
C VAL A 73 -18.23 -0.83 -6.96
N GLY A 74 -18.43 -2.04 -7.46
CA GLY A 74 -19.64 -2.38 -8.20
C GLY A 74 -20.86 -2.50 -7.29
N LYS A 75 -22.07 -2.34 -7.85
CA LYS A 75 -23.34 -2.72 -7.21
C LYS A 75 -23.56 -4.22 -7.35
N ASP A 76 -22.72 -5.01 -6.69
CA ASP A 76 -22.71 -6.48 -6.73
C ASP A 76 -22.32 -7.06 -5.39
N ALA A 77 -22.38 -8.39 -5.28
CA ALA A 77 -22.07 -9.10 -4.03
C ALA A 77 -20.65 -8.85 -3.50
N PHE A 78 -19.69 -8.57 -4.38
CA PHE A 78 -18.31 -8.24 -3.99
C PHE A 78 -18.21 -6.84 -3.42
N GLY A 79 -18.90 -5.86 -4.00
CA GLY A 79 -19.01 -4.51 -3.45
C GLY A 79 -19.68 -4.52 -2.07
N ASP A 80 -20.77 -5.27 -1.92
CA ASP A 80 -21.45 -5.42 -0.64
C ASP A 80 -20.54 -6.05 0.41
N LEU A 81 -19.74 -7.06 0.05
CA LEU A 81 -18.77 -7.69 0.94
C LEU A 81 -17.73 -6.69 1.45
N ILE A 82 -17.14 -5.87 0.57
CA ILE A 82 -16.17 -4.84 0.93
C ILE A 82 -16.80 -3.82 1.89
N LEU A 83 -17.99 -3.30 1.55
CA LEU A 83 -18.69 -2.31 2.37
C LEU A 83 -19.06 -2.85 3.76
N ALA A 84 -19.55 -4.10 3.81
CA ALA A 84 -19.90 -4.76 5.07
C ALA A 84 -18.67 -4.97 5.97
N ASP A 85 -17.54 -5.36 5.40
CA ASP A 85 -16.32 -5.55 6.19
C ASP A 85 -15.73 -4.22 6.67
N CYS A 86 -15.76 -3.17 5.86
CA CYS A 86 -15.42 -1.82 6.29
C CYS A 86 -16.30 -1.37 7.47
N ALA A 87 -17.61 -1.60 7.40
CA ALA A 87 -18.55 -1.26 8.48
C ALA A 87 -18.22 -2.02 9.76
N LYS A 88 -17.94 -3.33 9.68
CA LYS A 88 -17.50 -4.17 10.81
C LYS A 88 -16.24 -3.60 11.50
N HIS A 89 -15.35 -3.03 10.74
CA HIS A 89 -14.11 -2.40 11.20
C HIS A 89 -14.27 -0.90 11.54
N LYS A 90 -15.50 -0.37 11.56
CA LYS A 90 -15.83 1.03 11.88
C LYS A 90 -15.13 2.05 10.97
N ILE A 91 -14.91 1.70 9.71
CA ILE A 91 -14.34 2.57 8.68
C ILE A 91 -15.50 3.38 8.07
N ASP A 92 -15.37 4.71 7.98
CA ASP A 92 -16.37 5.57 7.31
C ASP A 92 -16.29 5.35 5.79
N THR A 93 -17.38 4.85 5.20
CA THR A 93 -17.48 4.52 3.77
C THR A 93 -18.25 5.56 2.96
N LYS A 94 -18.52 6.75 3.50
CA LYS A 94 -19.31 7.78 2.80
C LYS A 94 -18.73 8.18 1.44
N LEU A 95 -17.42 8.08 1.26
CA LEU A 95 -16.70 8.38 0.02
C LEU A 95 -16.31 7.11 -0.77
N LEU A 96 -16.65 5.92 -0.29
CA LEU A 96 -16.58 4.67 -1.03
C LEU A 96 -17.96 4.41 -1.66
N LYS A 97 -18.08 4.70 -2.97
CA LYS A 97 -19.33 4.65 -3.68
C LYS A 97 -19.53 3.32 -4.40
N ALA A 98 -20.79 2.99 -4.72
CA ALA A 98 -21.12 1.86 -5.55
C ALA A 98 -21.69 2.31 -6.89
N THR A 99 -21.23 1.72 -8.00
CA THR A 99 -21.70 2.00 -9.36
C THR A 99 -22.34 0.77 -10.02
N ALA A 100 -23.28 1.01 -10.94
CA ALA A 100 -23.83 -0.02 -11.80
C ALA A 100 -23.06 -0.14 -13.14
N ASP A 101 -22.13 0.77 -13.42
CA ASP A 101 -21.45 0.89 -14.71
C ASP A 101 -20.32 -0.13 -14.91
N ALA A 102 -19.84 -0.72 -13.82
CA ALA A 102 -18.81 -1.76 -13.83
C ALA A 102 -18.93 -2.68 -12.61
N PRO A 103 -18.49 -3.95 -12.71
CA PRO A 103 -18.41 -4.83 -11.55
C PRO A 103 -17.33 -4.36 -10.57
N THR A 104 -17.41 -4.82 -9.34
CA THR A 104 -16.31 -4.68 -8.38
C THR A 104 -15.03 -5.29 -8.97
N SER A 105 -13.91 -4.60 -8.81
CA SER A 105 -12.60 -5.11 -9.23
C SER A 105 -12.27 -6.43 -8.52
N TYR A 106 -11.71 -7.39 -9.25
CA TYR A 106 -11.29 -8.66 -8.68
C TYR A 106 -10.03 -9.19 -9.34
N THR A 107 -9.35 -10.08 -8.63
CA THR A 107 -8.19 -10.81 -9.13
C THR A 107 -8.41 -12.30 -8.96
N ASP A 108 -8.36 -13.07 -10.04
CA ASP A 108 -8.20 -14.52 -9.98
C ASP A 108 -6.72 -14.82 -9.73
N VAL A 109 -6.42 -15.40 -8.56
CA VAL A 109 -5.06 -15.75 -8.13
C VAL A 109 -4.89 -17.25 -8.32
N MET A 110 -4.30 -17.66 -9.44
CA MET A 110 -3.97 -19.06 -9.70
C MET A 110 -2.70 -19.42 -8.93
N THR A 111 -2.83 -20.35 -7.98
CA THR A 111 -1.73 -20.78 -7.11
C THR A 111 -1.43 -22.26 -7.35
N GLU A 112 -0.23 -22.58 -7.79
CA GLU A 112 0.20 -23.96 -7.97
C GLU A 112 0.30 -24.68 -6.62
N THR A 113 -0.33 -25.85 -6.49
CA THR A 113 -0.24 -26.70 -5.28
C THR A 113 1.19 -27.18 -5.04
N LYS A 114 1.97 -27.33 -6.09
CA LYS A 114 3.38 -27.71 -6.02
C LYS A 114 4.24 -26.47 -6.29
N GLY A 115 4.95 -25.99 -5.28
CA GLY A 115 5.85 -24.85 -5.39
C GLY A 115 5.23 -23.51 -4.92
N GLY A 116 3.89 -23.39 -4.89
CA GLY A 116 3.21 -22.19 -4.39
C GLY A 116 3.33 -20.96 -5.30
N ASN A 117 3.77 -21.13 -6.56
CA ASN A 117 3.86 -20.04 -7.52
C ASN A 117 2.47 -19.47 -7.81
N ARG A 118 2.40 -18.15 -7.97
CA ARG A 118 1.14 -17.44 -8.19
C ARG A 118 1.16 -16.69 -9.51
N THR A 119 0.02 -16.73 -10.20
CA THR A 119 -0.24 -15.92 -11.40
C THR A 119 -1.56 -15.18 -11.20
N PHE A 120 -1.59 -13.92 -11.57
CA PHE A 120 -2.69 -13.00 -11.29
C PHE A 120 -3.41 -12.63 -12.59
N PHE A 121 -4.73 -12.83 -12.61
CA PHE A 121 -5.60 -12.36 -13.69
C PHE A 121 -6.53 -11.30 -13.11
N HIS A 122 -6.24 -10.04 -13.42
CA HIS A 122 -6.88 -8.91 -12.78
C HIS A 122 -7.93 -8.25 -13.67
N ASN A 123 -9.14 -8.05 -13.12
CA ASN A 123 -10.18 -7.23 -13.69
C ASN A 123 -10.23 -5.89 -12.95
N ARG A 124 -9.97 -4.81 -13.64
CA ARG A 124 -9.95 -3.45 -13.06
C ARG A 124 -11.31 -2.97 -12.60
N GLY A 125 -12.40 -3.40 -13.26
CA GLY A 125 -13.78 -3.14 -12.84
C GLY A 125 -14.04 -1.69 -12.50
N ALA A 126 -14.78 -1.45 -11.41
CA ALA A 126 -15.14 -0.12 -10.94
C ALA A 126 -13.93 0.77 -10.59
N ASN A 127 -12.80 0.18 -10.18
CA ASN A 127 -11.59 0.95 -9.90
C ASN A 127 -11.08 1.73 -11.12
N ALA A 128 -11.27 1.20 -12.33
CA ALA A 128 -10.89 1.88 -13.57
C ALA A 128 -11.65 3.21 -13.78
N LEU A 129 -12.86 3.30 -13.26
CA LEU A 129 -13.76 4.46 -13.44
C LEU A 129 -13.59 5.52 -12.34
N TRP A 130 -12.86 5.22 -11.26
CA TRP A 130 -12.77 6.13 -10.14
C TRP A 130 -11.84 7.32 -10.42
N GLY A 131 -12.42 8.53 -10.46
CA GLY A 131 -11.70 9.78 -10.71
C GLY A 131 -11.53 10.68 -9.47
N GLY A 132 -12.01 10.29 -8.30
CA GLY A 132 -11.85 11.04 -7.04
C GLY A 132 -12.53 12.42 -7.02
N THR A 133 -13.36 12.75 -8.01
CA THR A 133 -13.95 14.08 -8.18
C THR A 133 -15.02 14.43 -7.12
N ASP A 134 -15.48 13.45 -6.39
CA ASP A 134 -16.49 13.56 -5.32
C ASP A 134 -15.90 13.85 -3.94
N ILE A 135 -14.56 13.95 -3.84
CA ILE A 135 -13.87 14.20 -2.56
C ILE A 135 -13.73 15.70 -2.30
N ASP A 136 -14.48 16.23 -1.34
CA ASP A 136 -14.24 17.56 -0.79
C ASP A 136 -13.30 17.47 0.42
N PHE A 137 -12.00 17.62 0.18
CA PHE A 137 -10.97 17.53 1.24
C PHE A 137 -11.10 18.61 2.32
N LYS A 138 -11.82 19.71 2.08
CA LYS A 138 -12.08 20.74 3.10
C LYS A 138 -13.06 20.25 4.16
N LYS A 139 -13.93 19.29 3.82
CA LYS A 139 -14.92 18.70 4.72
C LYS A 139 -14.39 17.51 5.51
N THR A 140 -13.30 16.87 5.05
CA THR A 140 -12.71 15.77 5.80
C THR A 140 -11.93 16.27 7.02
N LYS A 141 -11.97 15.49 8.10
CA LYS A 141 -11.16 15.72 9.30
C LYS A 141 -9.85 14.96 9.28
N ALA A 142 -9.62 14.12 8.28
CA ALA A 142 -8.41 13.32 8.15
C ALA A 142 -7.16 14.20 8.16
N ARG A 143 -6.11 13.71 8.81
CA ARG A 143 -4.77 14.30 8.80
C ARG A 143 -4.01 13.86 7.56
N PHE A 144 -4.16 12.59 7.17
CA PHE A 144 -3.50 11.98 6.01
C PHE A 144 -4.50 11.60 4.94
N PHE A 145 -4.09 11.76 3.69
CA PHE A 145 -4.71 11.14 2.53
C PHE A 145 -3.71 10.19 1.90
N HIS A 146 -4.04 8.90 1.87
CA HIS A 146 -3.27 7.87 1.20
C HIS A 146 -3.95 7.48 -0.11
N LEU A 147 -3.22 7.54 -1.23
CA LEU A 147 -3.69 7.11 -2.55
C LEU A 147 -2.95 5.83 -2.93
N GLY A 148 -3.64 4.72 -2.88
CA GLY A 148 -3.09 3.38 -3.12
C GLY A 148 -3.48 2.77 -4.43
N TYR A 149 -2.70 2.12 -4.94
CA TYR A 149 -2.04 1.52 -6.10
C TYR A 149 -2.15 2.41 -7.34
N LEU A 150 -1.26 3.39 -7.46
CA LEU A 150 -0.98 3.99 -8.77
C LEU A 150 -0.65 2.88 -9.79
N LEU A 151 -0.93 3.09 -11.07
CA LEU A 151 -0.80 2.16 -12.20
C LEU A 151 -1.97 1.17 -12.35
N LEU A 152 -2.89 1.08 -11.39
CA LEU A 152 -4.09 0.24 -11.46
C LEU A 152 -5.41 1.03 -11.48
N LEU A 153 -5.36 2.35 -11.62
CA LEU A 153 -6.51 3.25 -11.59
C LEU A 153 -6.59 4.01 -12.92
N ASP A 154 -7.25 3.43 -13.95
CA ASP A 154 -7.17 3.96 -15.33
C ASP A 154 -7.55 5.44 -15.41
N GLU A 155 -8.64 5.84 -14.75
CA GLU A 155 -9.08 7.24 -14.74
C GLU A 155 -8.10 8.15 -13.98
N MET A 156 -7.55 7.70 -12.83
CA MET A 156 -6.55 8.44 -12.06
C MET A 156 -5.20 8.52 -12.77
N ASP A 157 -4.81 7.44 -13.45
CA ASP A 157 -3.57 7.35 -14.22
C ASP A 157 -3.64 8.15 -15.54
N SER A 158 -4.85 8.56 -15.94
CA SER A 158 -5.04 9.35 -17.15
C SER A 158 -4.46 10.77 -17.04
N ALA A 159 -4.13 11.36 -18.19
CA ALA A 159 -3.48 12.66 -18.25
C ALA A 159 -4.35 13.80 -17.70
N ASP A 160 -3.76 14.69 -16.92
CA ASP A 160 -4.29 16.02 -16.57
C ASP A 160 -3.37 17.11 -17.11
N LYS A 161 -3.97 18.13 -17.76
CA LYS A 161 -3.22 19.19 -18.45
C LYS A 161 -2.30 19.99 -17.52
N ASN A 162 -2.67 20.17 -16.25
CA ASN A 162 -1.96 21.05 -15.32
C ASN A 162 -1.09 20.29 -14.34
N HIS A 163 -1.42 19.01 -14.04
CA HIS A 163 -0.75 18.23 -13.00
C HIS A 163 -0.05 16.98 -13.54
N GLY A 164 -0.11 16.74 -14.86
CA GLY A 164 0.44 15.54 -15.48
C GLY A 164 -0.51 14.35 -15.43
N THR A 165 -1.05 14.00 -14.26
CA THR A 165 -2.08 12.94 -14.10
C THR A 165 -3.23 13.42 -13.21
N LYS A 166 -4.39 12.74 -13.30
CA LYS A 166 -5.52 13.03 -12.39
C LYS A 166 -5.20 12.62 -10.96
N ALA A 167 -4.39 11.60 -10.75
CA ALA A 167 -3.87 11.22 -9.43
C ALA A 167 -3.06 12.38 -8.80
N ALA A 168 -2.14 12.97 -9.56
CA ALA A 168 -1.39 14.15 -9.13
C ALA A 168 -2.29 15.33 -8.77
N LYS A 169 -3.32 15.59 -9.58
CA LYS A 169 -4.33 16.62 -9.31
C LYS A 169 -5.10 16.35 -8.01
N LEU A 170 -5.49 15.10 -7.75
CA LEU A 170 -6.19 14.73 -6.52
C LEU A 170 -5.30 14.93 -5.29
N LEU A 171 -4.03 14.52 -5.37
CA LEU A 171 -3.04 14.73 -4.31
C LEU A 171 -2.80 16.22 -4.06
N ALA A 172 -2.66 17.04 -5.13
CA ALA A 172 -2.54 18.48 -5.02
C ALA A 172 -3.73 19.11 -4.29
N ALA A 173 -4.95 18.67 -4.59
CA ALA A 173 -6.16 19.14 -3.92
C ALA A 173 -6.18 18.77 -2.42
N ALA A 174 -5.70 17.57 -2.08
CA ALA A 174 -5.56 17.13 -0.68
C ALA A 174 -4.55 17.99 0.09
N GLN A 175 -3.37 18.25 -0.47
CA GLN A 175 -2.36 19.14 0.13
C GLN A 175 -2.87 20.58 0.26
N ALA A 176 -3.52 21.12 -0.75
CA ALA A 176 -4.12 22.45 -0.70
C ALA A 176 -5.20 22.59 0.38
N ALA A 177 -5.86 21.48 0.76
CA ALA A 177 -6.78 21.44 1.87
C ALA A 177 -6.09 21.18 3.23
N GLY A 178 -4.76 21.07 3.28
CA GLY A 178 -3.97 20.90 4.50
C GLY A 178 -3.85 19.45 5.00
N LEU A 179 -4.06 18.46 4.14
CA LEU A 179 -3.74 17.07 4.45
C LEU A 179 -2.27 16.78 4.09
N ARG A 180 -1.65 15.85 4.82
CA ARG A 180 -0.43 15.19 4.36
C ARG A 180 -0.82 14.07 3.39
N THR A 181 -0.08 13.94 2.32
CA THR A 181 -0.35 12.96 1.26
C THR A 181 0.66 11.82 1.29
N SER A 182 0.18 10.62 1.01
CA SER A 182 1.05 9.46 0.80
C SER A 182 0.59 8.65 -0.40
N ILE A 183 1.53 7.98 -1.05
CA ILE A 183 1.26 7.07 -2.16
C ILE A 183 1.98 5.75 -1.97
N ASP A 184 1.42 4.72 -2.59
CA ASP A 184 2.11 3.51 -3.03
C ASP A 184 1.80 3.23 -4.50
N ALA A 185 2.42 2.22 -5.07
CA ALA A 185 2.21 1.79 -6.44
C ALA A 185 2.05 0.28 -6.50
N VAL A 186 1.60 -0.24 -7.64
CA VAL A 186 1.61 -1.69 -7.87
C VAL A 186 2.83 -2.08 -8.70
N SER A 187 3.43 -3.21 -8.37
CA SER A 187 4.56 -3.76 -9.12
C SER A 187 4.08 -4.39 -10.43
N GLU A 188 3.58 -3.57 -11.38
CA GLU A 188 3.23 -4.07 -12.71
C GLU A 188 4.49 -4.18 -13.61
N ASP A 189 4.43 -5.08 -14.58
CA ASP A 189 5.48 -5.19 -15.58
C ASP A 189 5.19 -4.28 -16.78
N SER A 190 5.51 -3.00 -16.62
CA SER A 190 5.33 -1.98 -17.67
C SER A 190 6.39 -0.88 -17.57
N ASP A 191 6.46 -0.04 -18.63
CA ASP A 191 7.28 1.16 -18.72
C ASP A 191 6.56 2.44 -18.27
N ARG A 192 5.34 2.32 -17.72
CA ARG A 192 4.48 3.47 -17.39
C ARG A 192 4.88 4.20 -16.10
N PHE A 193 5.78 3.63 -15.29
CA PHE A 193 6.13 4.18 -13.96
C PHE A 193 6.53 5.65 -14.01
N ALA A 194 7.48 6.03 -14.85
CA ALA A 194 7.93 7.41 -14.96
C ALA A 194 6.79 8.36 -15.37
N LYS A 195 5.89 7.92 -16.26
CA LYS A 195 4.78 8.72 -16.76
C LYS A 195 3.67 8.95 -15.73
N ILE A 196 3.41 7.96 -14.86
CA ILE A 196 2.27 7.98 -13.94
C ILE A 196 2.71 8.36 -12.53
N VAL A 197 3.80 7.78 -12.02
CA VAL A 197 4.26 8.01 -10.64
C VAL A 197 4.94 9.37 -10.50
N THR A 198 5.82 9.76 -11.44
CA THR A 198 6.59 10.99 -11.32
C THR A 198 5.74 12.26 -11.14
N PRO A 199 4.65 12.49 -11.88
CA PRO A 199 3.78 13.65 -11.63
C PRO A 199 3.17 13.66 -10.23
N ALA A 200 2.83 12.49 -9.68
CA ALA A 200 2.23 12.36 -8.37
C ALA A 200 3.23 12.70 -7.23
N LEU A 201 4.53 12.43 -7.43
CA LEU A 201 5.58 12.70 -6.43
C LEU A 201 5.64 14.17 -6.01
N GLN A 202 5.33 15.10 -6.92
CA GLN A 202 5.33 16.54 -6.63
C GLN A 202 4.28 16.95 -5.58
N TYR A 203 3.27 16.12 -5.38
CA TYR A 203 2.17 16.35 -4.45
C TYR A 203 2.08 15.23 -3.40
N THR A 204 3.24 14.61 -3.10
CA THR A 204 3.36 13.51 -2.14
C THR A 204 4.29 13.91 -1.02
N ASP A 205 3.81 13.88 0.22
CA ASP A 205 4.66 14.11 1.40
C ASP A 205 5.42 12.83 1.79
N TYR A 206 4.77 11.67 1.74
CA TYR A 206 5.31 10.36 2.10
C TYR A 206 5.20 9.38 0.92
N CYS A 207 6.32 9.08 0.27
CA CYS A 207 6.39 8.12 -0.82
C CYS A 207 6.82 6.76 -0.27
N ILE A 208 5.94 5.75 -0.31
CA ILE A 208 6.20 4.41 0.24
C ILE A 208 6.13 3.41 -0.90
N LEU A 209 7.27 2.90 -1.34
CA LEU A 209 7.42 2.00 -2.48
C LEU A 209 8.26 0.77 -2.09
N ASN A 210 8.13 -0.31 -2.85
CA ASN A 210 9.12 -1.38 -2.77
C ASN A 210 10.33 -1.09 -3.66
N GLU A 211 11.39 -1.91 -3.55
CA GLU A 211 12.65 -1.70 -4.29
C GLU A 211 12.47 -1.80 -5.81
N ILE A 212 11.49 -2.59 -6.29
CA ILE A 212 11.22 -2.74 -7.73
C ILE A 212 10.51 -1.49 -8.26
N GLU A 213 9.50 -1.00 -7.55
CA GLU A 213 8.74 0.21 -7.90
C GLU A 213 9.63 1.45 -7.86
N ALA A 214 10.44 1.58 -6.81
CA ALA A 214 11.42 2.66 -6.69
C ALA A 214 12.46 2.60 -7.83
N GLY A 215 12.94 1.41 -8.15
CA GLY A 215 13.85 1.17 -9.26
C GLY A 215 13.24 1.53 -10.61
N LYS A 216 12.03 1.06 -10.91
CA LYS A 216 11.31 1.38 -12.17
C LYS A 216 10.97 2.87 -12.29
N THR A 217 10.69 3.55 -11.16
CA THR A 217 10.41 4.99 -11.16
C THR A 217 11.65 5.85 -11.42
N THR A 218 12.80 5.44 -10.86
CA THR A 218 14.02 6.25 -10.86
C THR A 218 15.07 5.81 -11.88
N GLY A 219 14.95 4.60 -12.43
CA GLY A 219 15.94 3.98 -13.31
C GLY A 219 17.12 3.32 -12.58
N PHE A 220 17.19 3.35 -11.26
CA PHE A 220 18.24 2.67 -10.49
C PHE A 220 17.95 1.18 -10.32
N LYS A 221 18.93 0.32 -10.56
CA LYS A 221 18.83 -1.12 -10.33
C LYS A 221 19.15 -1.43 -8.88
N ILE A 222 18.11 -1.39 -8.02
CA ILE A 222 18.26 -1.61 -6.56
C ILE A 222 18.42 -3.10 -6.24
N ARG A 223 17.84 -4.01 -7.04
CA ARG A 223 17.99 -5.46 -6.94
C ARG A 223 18.88 -5.94 -8.07
N GLN A 224 20.03 -6.52 -7.73
CA GLN A 224 20.98 -7.07 -8.70
C GLN A 224 20.47 -8.40 -9.29
N ASP A 225 21.07 -8.86 -10.41
CA ASP A 225 20.65 -10.10 -11.09
C ASP A 225 20.87 -11.35 -10.23
N ASP A 226 21.83 -11.31 -9.30
CA ASP A 226 22.07 -12.38 -8.33
C ASP A 226 21.11 -12.34 -7.13
N GLY A 227 20.12 -11.44 -7.15
CA GLY A 227 19.13 -11.26 -6.09
C GLY A 227 19.59 -10.43 -4.91
N LYS A 228 20.80 -9.89 -4.89
CA LYS A 228 21.29 -9.04 -3.79
C LYS A 228 20.74 -7.63 -3.87
N LEU A 229 20.51 -7.05 -2.70
CA LEU A 229 20.16 -5.64 -2.55
C LEU A 229 21.41 -4.78 -2.72
N ASP A 230 21.35 -3.80 -3.61
CA ASP A 230 22.38 -2.76 -3.76
C ASP A 230 22.00 -1.57 -2.87
N THR A 231 22.70 -1.43 -1.74
CA THR A 231 22.44 -0.36 -0.76
C THR A 231 22.84 1.02 -1.26
N VAL A 232 23.82 1.12 -2.17
CA VAL A 232 24.21 2.37 -2.83
C VAL A 232 23.12 2.81 -3.81
N ALA A 233 22.66 1.91 -4.66
CA ALA A 233 21.55 2.18 -5.58
C ALA A 233 20.25 2.52 -4.84
N LEU A 234 19.95 1.85 -3.71
CA LEU A 234 18.82 2.14 -2.82
C LEU A 234 18.86 3.59 -2.32
N ARG A 235 20.04 4.03 -1.88
CA ARG A 235 20.26 5.40 -1.39
C ARG A 235 20.14 6.43 -2.52
N HIS A 236 20.68 6.14 -3.71
CA HIS A 236 20.53 7.00 -4.88
C HIS A 236 19.07 7.11 -5.34
N ALA A 237 18.35 5.99 -5.42
CA ALA A 237 16.94 5.97 -5.79
C ALA A 237 16.08 6.80 -4.83
N SER A 238 16.29 6.64 -3.51
CA SER A 238 15.57 7.46 -2.52
C SER A 238 15.87 8.96 -2.65
N GLY A 239 17.13 9.32 -2.93
CA GLY A 239 17.52 10.69 -3.22
C GLY A 239 16.86 11.24 -4.49
N ALA A 240 16.81 10.44 -5.57
CA ALA A 240 16.15 10.81 -6.82
C ALA A 240 14.65 11.05 -6.62
N LEU A 241 13.93 10.18 -5.88
CA LEU A 241 12.52 10.38 -5.55
C LEU A 241 12.27 11.70 -4.80
N LEU A 242 13.15 12.06 -3.85
CA LEU A 242 13.09 13.37 -3.18
C LEU A 242 13.31 14.53 -4.17
N GLN A 243 14.26 14.40 -5.11
CA GLN A 243 14.51 15.41 -6.14
C GLN A 243 13.33 15.52 -7.13
N MET A 244 12.64 14.43 -7.42
CA MET A 244 11.42 14.40 -8.23
C MET A 244 10.23 15.10 -7.58
N GLY A 245 10.31 15.49 -6.29
CA GLY A 245 9.32 16.35 -5.65
C GLY A 245 8.73 15.86 -4.33
N VAL A 246 9.07 14.66 -3.85
CA VAL A 246 8.56 14.16 -2.56
C VAL A 246 8.83 15.14 -1.42
N GLY A 247 7.78 15.54 -0.69
CA GLY A 247 7.80 16.66 0.24
C GLY A 247 8.60 16.42 1.52
N GLU A 248 8.46 15.28 2.17
CA GLU A 248 9.04 15.03 3.48
C GLU A 248 9.99 13.84 3.52
N LEU A 249 9.53 12.64 3.11
CA LEU A 249 10.35 11.44 3.18
C LEU A 249 9.96 10.39 2.13
N VAL A 250 10.95 9.59 1.77
CA VAL A 250 10.83 8.40 0.95
C VAL A 250 11.08 7.19 1.82
N VAL A 251 10.23 6.18 1.69
CA VAL A 251 10.36 4.87 2.32
C VAL A 251 10.47 3.83 1.20
N ILE A 252 11.51 3.02 1.24
CA ILE A 252 11.66 1.88 0.33
C ILE A 252 11.72 0.62 1.16
N HIS A 253 10.77 -0.31 0.94
CA HIS A 253 10.76 -1.59 1.62
C HIS A 253 11.19 -2.72 0.68
N PHE A 254 11.77 -3.76 1.24
CA PHE A 254 12.33 -4.89 0.53
C PHE A 254 12.36 -6.12 1.45
N PRO A 255 12.57 -7.35 0.95
CA PRO A 255 12.52 -8.57 1.77
C PRO A 255 13.46 -8.56 2.98
N GLU A 256 14.61 -7.89 2.89
CA GLU A 256 15.60 -7.81 3.97
C GLU A 256 15.26 -6.73 5.01
N GLY A 257 14.34 -5.77 4.70
CA GLY A 257 14.00 -4.69 5.62
C GLY A 257 13.29 -3.50 5.00
N GLY A 258 13.57 -2.31 5.54
CA GLY A 258 13.09 -1.04 5.03
C GLY A 258 14.07 0.08 5.28
N PHE A 259 14.06 1.05 4.39
CA PHE A 259 14.90 2.23 4.41
C PHE A 259 14.06 3.50 4.32
N VAL A 260 14.34 4.47 5.16
CA VAL A 260 13.75 5.82 5.09
C VAL A 260 14.84 6.83 4.80
N ARG A 261 14.55 7.75 3.87
CA ARG A 261 15.33 8.96 3.67
C ARG A 261 14.44 10.18 3.77
N THR A 262 14.78 11.11 4.64
CA THR A 262 14.07 12.37 4.77
C THR A 262 14.65 13.44 3.84
N ARG A 263 13.84 14.44 3.50
CA ARG A 263 14.32 15.62 2.77
C ARG A 263 15.38 16.41 3.55
N LYS A 264 15.44 16.26 4.86
CA LYS A 264 16.47 16.87 5.73
C LYS A 264 17.79 16.09 5.74
N GLY A 265 17.88 14.95 5.06
CA GLY A 265 19.08 14.14 4.94
C GLY A 265 19.26 13.08 6.05
N GLU A 266 18.23 12.82 6.87
CA GLU A 266 18.24 11.73 7.81
C GLU A 266 17.97 10.41 7.09
N ASP A 267 18.82 9.41 7.30
CA ASP A 267 18.72 8.06 6.77
C ASP A 267 18.52 7.07 7.92
N VAL A 268 17.48 6.24 7.84
CA VAL A 268 17.22 5.16 8.81
C VAL A 268 17.02 3.84 8.06
N LEU A 269 17.72 2.81 8.48
CA LEU A 269 17.64 1.45 7.93
C LEU A 269 17.24 0.47 9.04
N GLN A 270 16.22 -0.35 8.77
CA GLN A 270 15.73 -1.37 9.69
C GLN A 270 15.69 -2.72 8.99
N SER A 271 16.39 -3.71 9.53
CA SER A 271 16.33 -5.09 9.02
C SER A 271 14.96 -5.73 9.33
N SER A 272 14.50 -6.62 8.45
CA SER A 272 13.29 -7.42 8.68
C SER A 272 13.50 -8.52 9.72
N LEU A 273 12.41 -9.15 10.16
CA LEU A 273 12.46 -10.25 11.12
C LEU A 273 12.94 -11.56 10.46
N ARG A 274 13.67 -12.37 11.19
CA ARG A 274 14.10 -13.72 10.77
C ARG A 274 13.00 -14.74 11.04
N ILE A 275 12.02 -14.83 10.14
CA ILE A 275 10.91 -15.77 10.27
C ILE A 275 11.31 -17.12 9.67
N PRO A 276 11.19 -18.23 10.42
CA PRO A 276 11.42 -19.57 9.88
C PRO A 276 10.43 -19.90 8.77
N ALA A 277 10.86 -20.61 7.71
CA ALA A 277 10.01 -20.94 6.58
C ALA A 277 8.73 -21.70 6.99
N ARG A 278 8.78 -22.52 8.03
CA ARG A 278 7.61 -23.24 8.58
C ARG A 278 6.52 -22.32 9.16
N ASP A 279 6.86 -21.08 9.51
CA ASP A 279 5.94 -20.09 10.09
C ASP A 279 5.39 -19.13 9.01
N ILE A 280 5.79 -19.33 7.74
CA ILE A 280 5.33 -18.55 6.58
C ILE A 280 4.23 -19.31 5.88
N VAL A 281 2.99 -18.83 6.02
CA VAL A 281 1.80 -19.38 5.36
C VAL A 281 1.50 -18.64 4.06
N GLY A 282 1.76 -17.34 4.02
CA GLY A 282 1.59 -16.49 2.85
C GLY A 282 2.40 -15.20 2.97
N ALA A 283 2.47 -14.43 1.88
CA ALA A 283 3.17 -13.14 1.85
C ALA A 283 2.31 -12.02 1.20
N ALA A 284 1.05 -12.35 0.88
CA ALA A 284 0.15 -11.36 0.28
C ALA A 284 -0.14 -10.22 1.26
N GLY A 285 -0.10 -8.97 0.80
CA GLY A 285 -0.36 -7.79 1.62
C GLY A 285 0.77 -7.37 2.57
N ALA A 286 1.96 -7.99 2.50
CA ALA A 286 3.08 -7.62 3.37
C ALA A 286 3.56 -6.17 3.12
N GLY A 287 3.53 -5.70 1.86
CA GLY A 287 3.81 -4.30 1.51
C GLY A 287 2.80 -3.34 2.11
N ASP A 288 1.50 -3.65 1.99
CA ASP A 288 0.42 -2.83 2.57
C ASP A 288 0.48 -2.80 4.10
N ALA A 289 0.85 -3.94 4.72
CA ALA A 289 1.05 -4.02 6.15
C ALA A 289 2.28 -3.21 6.60
N PHE A 290 3.36 -3.22 5.83
CA PHE A 290 4.51 -2.34 6.07
C PHE A 290 4.09 -0.87 5.97
N CYS A 291 3.38 -0.49 4.90
CA CYS A 291 2.81 0.85 4.73
C CYS A 291 1.92 1.24 5.91
N THR A 292 1.09 0.30 6.40
CA THR A 292 0.24 0.51 7.59
C THR A 292 1.06 0.88 8.82
N GLY A 293 2.13 0.13 9.12
CA GLY A 293 3.01 0.40 10.25
C GLY A 293 3.70 1.75 10.16
N MET A 294 4.18 2.10 8.96
CA MET A 294 4.78 3.41 8.69
C MET A 294 3.79 4.55 8.90
N LEU A 295 2.62 4.50 8.25
CA LEU A 295 1.63 5.57 8.33
C LEU A 295 1.04 5.73 9.73
N LEU A 296 0.87 4.63 10.48
CA LEU A 296 0.49 4.72 11.90
C LEU A 296 1.55 5.47 12.70
N GLY A 297 2.83 5.07 12.57
CA GLY A 297 3.92 5.72 13.31
C GLY A 297 4.07 7.20 12.97
N LEU A 298 3.98 7.57 11.68
CA LEU A 298 4.02 8.96 11.23
C LEU A 298 2.80 9.76 11.72
N HIS A 299 1.61 9.13 11.79
CA HIS A 299 0.42 9.77 12.34
C HIS A 299 0.57 10.04 13.84
N GLU A 300 1.14 9.11 14.59
CA GLU A 300 1.41 9.21 16.03
C GLU A 300 2.69 10.00 16.35
N GLU A 301 3.36 10.56 15.34
CA GLU A 301 4.57 11.37 15.47
C GLU A 301 5.73 10.63 16.19
N TRP A 302 5.84 9.30 15.97
CA TRP A 302 6.97 8.52 16.49
C TRP A 302 8.25 8.86 15.73
N ASP A 303 9.41 8.57 16.37
CA ASP A 303 10.68 8.61 15.66
C ASP A 303 10.71 7.60 14.50
N LEU A 304 11.55 7.86 13.49
CA LEU A 304 11.57 7.06 12.27
C LEU A 304 12.04 5.62 12.51
N ALA A 305 12.92 5.40 13.49
CA ALA A 305 13.38 4.05 13.84
C ALA A 305 12.20 3.20 14.36
N LYS A 306 11.39 3.77 15.26
CA LYS A 306 10.17 3.11 15.76
C LYS A 306 9.12 2.93 14.67
N CYS A 307 8.97 3.88 13.75
CA CYS A 307 8.09 3.74 12.59
C CYS A 307 8.50 2.53 11.75
N LEU A 308 9.77 2.43 11.37
CA LEU A 308 10.30 1.33 10.57
C LEU A 308 10.25 -0.01 11.31
N GLU A 309 10.60 -0.05 12.59
CA GLU A 309 10.49 -1.27 13.40
C GLU A 309 9.04 -1.79 13.41
N THR A 310 8.08 -0.89 13.62
CA THR A 310 6.66 -1.26 13.57
C THR A 310 6.24 -1.72 12.18
N ALA A 311 6.73 -1.09 11.11
CA ALA A 311 6.44 -1.45 9.73
C ALA A 311 6.95 -2.85 9.38
N VAL A 312 8.20 -3.20 9.72
CA VAL A 312 8.73 -4.55 9.46
C VAL A 312 8.04 -5.62 10.31
N CYS A 313 7.61 -5.28 11.54
CA CYS A 313 6.81 -6.19 12.36
C CYS A 313 5.40 -6.39 11.79
N ALA A 314 4.78 -5.36 11.25
CA ALA A 314 3.47 -5.43 10.60
C ALA A 314 3.54 -6.28 9.32
N ALA A 315 4.57 -6.09 8.48
CA ALA A 315 4.83 -6.96 7.33
C ALA A 315 5.02 -8.43 7.75
N ALA A 316 5.76 -8.67 8.82
CA ALA A 316 5.99 -10.00 9.37
C ALA A 316 4.70 -10.67 9.88
N ALA A 317 3.77 -9.91 10.43
CA ALA A 317 2.48 -10.42 10.90
C ALA A 317 1.66 -11.03 9.75
N CYS A 318 1.73 -10.47 8.53
CA CYS A 318 1.04 -11.00 7.35
C CYS A 318 1.45 -12.42 7.00
N PHE A 319 2.68 -12.83 7.29
CA PHE A 319 3.17 -14.17 6.91
C PHE A 319 2.46 -15.32 7.64
N SER A 320 1.76 -15.04 8.74
CA SER A 320 1.06 -16.07 9.54
C SER A 320 -0.27 -16.54 8.93
N GLU A 321 -0.77 -15.89 7.88
CA GLU A 321 -2.07 -16.17 7.26
C GLU A 321 -2.00 -16.02 5.74
N PRO A 322 -2.83 -16.73 4.96
CA PRO A 322 -2.79 -16.64 3.51
C PRO A 322 -3.42 -15.35 2.95
N SER A 323 -4.30 -14.69 3.71
CA SER A 323 -4.98 -13.46 3.29
C SER A 323 -4.18 -12.20 3.62
N CYS A 324 -4.39 -11.11 2.88
CA CYS A 324 -3.63 -9.86 3.01
C CYS A 324 -3.71 -9.21 4.40
N THR A 325 -4.77 -9.44 5.14
CA THR A 325 -5.00 -8.80 6.45
C THR A 325 -5.20 -9.78 7.61
N GLY A 326 -5.30 -11.09 7.34
CA GLY A 326 -5.64 -12.12 8.35
C GLY A 326 -4.63 -12.18 9.50
N GLY A 327 -3.36 -12.07 9.19
CA GLY A 327 -2.26 -12.13 10.16
C GLY A 327 -2.16 -10.91 11.08
N MET A 328 -2.77 -9.77 10.72
CA MET A 328 -2.71 -8.56 11.53
C MET A 328 -3.45 -8.71 12.85
N LYS A 329 -2.79 -8.33 13.94
CA LYS A 329 -3.29 -8.37 15.34
C LYS A 329 -3.12 -6.99 15.98
N SER A 330 -3.35 -6.89 17.30
CA SER A 330 -3.11 -5.64 18.04
C SER A 330 -1.66 -5.15 17.91
N LEU A 331 -1.45 -3.84 17.99
CA LEU A 331 -0.12 -3.22 17.89
C LEU A 331 0.88 -3.87 18.85
N ARG A 332 0.46 -4.12 20.10
CA ARG A 332 1.29 -4.81 21.10
C ARG A 332 1.73 -6.20 20.63
N SER A 333 0.81 -6.97 20.03
CA SER A 333 1.11 -8.32 19.52
C SER A 333 2.04 -8.27 18.32
N VAL A 334 1.86 -7.30 17.42
CA VAL A 334 2.69 -7.09 16.24
C VAL A 334 4.11 -6.70 16.66
N GLN A 335 4.27 -5.74 17.54
CA GLN A 335 5.60 -5.33 18.06
C GLN A 335 6.30 -6.45 18.85
N ALA A 336 5.55 -7.34 19.51
CA ALA A 336 6.13 -8.48 20.20
C ALA A 336 6.80 -9.50 19.26
N LEU A 337 6.50 -9.46 17.94
CA LEU A 337 7.16 -10.32 16.95
C LEU A 337 8.67 -10.08 16.88
N ALA A 338 9.14 -8.85 17.12
CA ALA A 338 10.58 -8.52 17.19
C ALA A 338 11.30 -9.30 18.28
N LYS A 339 10.64 -9.57 19.42
CA LYS A 339 11.18 -10.39 20.50
C LYS A 339 11.14 -11.89 20.16
N LYS A 340 10.07 -12.33 19.47
CA LYS A 340 9.88 -13.74 19.09
C LYS A 340 10.88 -14.20 18.03
N TYR A 341 11.05 -13.44 16.96
CA TYR A 341 11.79 -13.87 15.77
C TYR A 341 13.18 -13.23 15.63
N LYS A 342 13.46 -12.16 16.38
CA LYS A 342 14.67 -11.33 16.24
C LYS A 342 14.82 -10.74 14.83
N PHE A 343 15.61 -9.71 14.71
CA PHE A 343 15.93 -9.11 13.41
C PHE A 343 17.00 -9.92 12.65
N ARG A 344 16.98 -9.82 11.33
CA ARG A 344 18.10 -10.24 10.47
C ARG A 344 19.35 -9.42 10.84
N PRO A 345 20.57 -9.88 10.49
CA PRO A 345 21.77 -9.07 10.61
C PRO A 345 21.54 -7.68 10.00
N ARG A 346 22.16 -6.68 10.62
CA ARG A 346 22.09 -5.31 10.11
C ARG A 346 22.67 -5.29 8.69
N LEU A 347 21.93 -4.70 7.77
CA LEU A 347 22.48 -4.36 6.46
C LEU A 347 23.50 -3.24 6.70
N GLU A 348 24.74 -3.46 6.31
CA GLU A 348 25.73 -2.41 6.30
C GLU A 348 25.56 -1.60 5.03
N PRO A 349 25.16 -0.33 5.11
CA PRO A 349 25.19 0.51 3.94
C PRO A 349 26.66 0.71 3.56
N GLU A 350 27.04 0.26 2.38
CA GLU A 350 28.29 0.70 1.77
C GLU A 350 28.15 2.21 1.44
N PHE A 351 28.85 3.05 2.19
CA PHE A 351 28.87 4.50 2.04
C PHE A 351 29.93 4.94 1.05
#